data_1b651ae896d78f9c8ca9f0b536358040
#
_entry.id   1b651ae896d78f9c8ca9f0b536358040
#
_cell.length_a   1.000
_cell.length_b   1.000
_cell.length_c   1.000
_cell.angle_alpha   90.00
_cell.angle_beta   90.00
_cell.angle_gamma   90.00
#
_symmetry.space_group_name_H-M   'P 1'
#
loop_
_entity.id
_entity.type
_entity.pdbx_description
1 polymer ?
#
loop_
_entity_poly.entity_id
_entity_poly.type
_entity_poly.pdbx_seq_one_letter_code
_entity_poly.pdbx_strand_id
1 'polypeptide(L)'
;MKLLLTFTGAIAALIGSKSAFAEYTLNMTKGITDLSQDIYWLHMMAFWVCVAIGVVVFGAMFYSIVAHRKSKGVKAANFHESTTVEFIWTGIPILILIAMAIPASKTLIDIEVLEKADMTVKVTGIQWKWQYDYPEEGISFVSNLAQSSRDVIKASPEEREAVHNESTYLRSVDKHLVLPVDTTVRFLITSNDVIHNWWVPAFGVKQDANPGFINDAWAKPNEIGTYRGQCAELCGKDHGFMPIVVDVVSKADYAAWVESKQAEKVAELASATQEWTEAELVARGEEVYNANCSGCHQKDGSGIPGVFPAMIGSEVTNGPADYQIGMVLNGLRGMPAFKMLSDTDIASVITYERRSFGNNGSVVQPSDVTSAR
;
A
#
# COMPACT_ATOMS: atom_id res chain seq x y z
N MET A 1 52.19 11.94 4.15
CA MET A 1 51.60 12.22 5.47
C MET A 1 50.46 13.22 5.38
N LYS A 2 50.54 14.35 4.67
CA LYS A 2 49.40 15.30 4.57
C LYS A 2 48.17 14.74 3.84
N LEU A 3 48.31 13.88 2.82
CA LEU A 3 47.19 13.28 2.10
C LEU A 3 46.43 12.25 2.92
N LEU A 4 47.09 11.53 3.83
CA LEU A 4 46.45 10.56 4.73
C LEU A 4 45.59 11.26 5.82
N LEU A 5 46.07 12.40 6.32
CA LEU A 5 45.36 13.22 7.32
C LEU A 5 44.09 13.90 6.76
N THR A 6 44.10 14.27 5.48
CA THR A 6 42.90 14.81 4.80
C THR A 6 41.86 13.73 4.53
N PHE A 7 42.24 12.50 4.23
CA PHE A 7 41.32 11.39 4.04
C PHE A 7 40.69 10.92 5.36
N THR A 8 41.45 10.84 6.43
CA THR A 8 40.92 10.50 7.78
C THR A 8 40.00 11.60 8.32
N GLY A 9 40.30 12.88 8.08
CA GLY A 9 39.45 14.00 8.44
C GLY A 9 38.08 14.01 7.69
N ALA A 10 38.08 13.68 6.40
CA ALA A 10 36.87 13.60 5.59
C ALA A 10 35.96 12.41 6.01
N ILE A 11 36.57 11.26 6.34
CA ILE A 11 35.82 10.09 6.85
C ILE A 11 35.24 10.39 8.25
N ALA A 12 35.99 11.04 9.13
CA ALA A 12 35.51 11.43 10.46
C ALA A 12 34.37 12.49 10.40
N ALA A 13 34.41 13.41 9.43
CA ALA A 13 33.35 14.38 9.20
C ALA A 13 32.06 13.74 8.65
N LEU A 14 32.17 12.67 7.86
CA LEU A 14 31.03 11.89 7.37
C LEU A 14 30.38 11.03 8.47
N ILE A 15 31.15 10.61 9.46
CA ILE A 15 30.64 9.80 10.60
C ILE A 15 30.08 10.71 11.72
N GLY A 16 30.51 11.96 11.81
CA GLY A 16 30.14 12.90 12.88
C GLY A 16 28.91 13.77 12.60
N SER A 17 28.37 13.77 11.39
CA SER A 17 27.13 14.47 11.09
C SER A 17 25.94 13.64 11.63
N LYS A 18 25.47 14.00 12.82
CA LYS A 18 24.11 13.67 13.25
C LYS A 18 23.16 14.47 12.35
N SER A 19 23.03 14.02 11.12
CA SER A 19 22.01 14.52 10.20
C SER A 19 20.66 14.16 10.77
N ALA A 20 19.70 15.03 10.65
CA ALA A 20 18.29 14.73 10.85
C ALA A 20 17.84 13.68 9.81
N PHE A 21 18.26 12.45 10.01
CA PHE A 21 17.69 11.32 9.29
C PHE A 21 16.39 10.97 10.01
N ALA A 22 15.28 11.07 9.29
CA ALA A 22 14.16 10.20 9.56
C ALA A 22 14.74 8.79 9.83
N GLU A 23 14.13 8.03 10.75
CA GLU A 23 14.58 6.68 11.10
C GLU A 23 14.55 5.74 9.87
N TYR A 24 15.48 5.96 8.94
CA TYR A 24 15.71 5.02 7.86
C TYR A 24 16.52 3.86 8.41
N THR A 25 15.86 2.76 8.66
CA THR A 25 16.56 1.50 8.89
C THR A 25 17.23 1.09 7.58
N LEU A 26 18.55 1.04 7.58
CA LEU A 26 19.29 0.42 6.50
C LEU A 26 19.01 -1.09 6.54
N ASN A 27 18.73 -1.67 5.39
CA ASN A 27 18.43 -3.09 5.21
C ASN A 27 16.92 -3.38 5.08
N MET A 28 16.59 -4.63 4.75
CA MET A 28 15.22 -5.12 4.64
C MET A 28 14.51 -5.11 6.00
N THR A 29 13.21 -4.85 6.03
CA THR A 29 12.37 -4.97 7.22
C THR A 29 12.34 -6.41 7.72
N LYS A 30 12.56 -6.62 9.02
CA LYS A 30 12.58 -7.96 9.61
C LYS A 30 11.21 -8.63 9.64
N GLY A 31 10.13 -7.87 9.66
CA GLY A 31 8.77 -8.37 9.66
C GLY A 31 8.32 -9.05 10.95
N ILE A 32 7.02 -9.39 10.99
CA ILE A 32 6.32 -9.92 12.17
C ILE A 32 5.55 -11.21 11.85
N THR A 33 5.94 -11.93 10.84
CA THR A 33 5.43 -13.27 10.52
C THR A 33 6.61 -14.21 10.32
N ASP A 34 6.39 -15.49 10.51
CA ASP A 34 7.44 -16.48 10.25
C ASP A 34 7.93 -16.40 8.79
N LEU A 35 7.01 -16.23 7.83
CA LEU A 35 7.34 -16.04 6.42
C LEU A 35 8.23 -14.80 6.19
N SER A 36 7.90 -13.67 6.79
CA SER A 36 8.70 -12.44 6.63
C SER A 36 10.09 -12.58 7.25
N GLN A 37 10.22 -13.35 8.32
CA GLN A 37 11.50 -13.66 8.95
C GLN A 37 12.35 -14.62 8.10
N ASP A 38 11.74 -15.61 7.48
CA ASP A 38 12.41 -16.50 6.52
C ASP A 38 12.91 -15.75 5.29
N ILE A 39 12.09 -14.84 4.75
CA ILE A 39 12.49 -13.94 3.65
C ILE A 39 13.68 -13.06 4.08
N TYR A 40 13.65 -12.48 5.29
CA TYR A 40 14.76 -11.71 5.83
C TYR A 40 16.02 -12.55 5.98
N TRP A 41 15.91 -13.78 6.48
CA TRP A 41 17.03 -14.70 6.61
C TRP A 41 17.66 -15.04 5.24
N LEU A 42 16.84 -15.32 4.23
CA LEU A 42 17.30 -15.56 2.85
C LEU A 42 18.04 -14.34 2.28
N HIS A 43 17.49 -13.14 2.50
CA HIS A 43 18.15 -11.89 2.12
C HIS A 43 19.52 -11.73 2.79
N MET A 44 19.60 -11.97 4.09
CA MET A 44 20.87 -11.87 4.83
C MET A 44 21.87 -12.93 4.41
N MET A 45 21.42 -14.14 4.10
CA MET A 45 22.28 -15.18 3.54
C MET A 45 22.89 -14.73 2.20
N ALA A 46 22.07 -14.23 1.28
CA ALA A 46 22.55 -13.70 0.00
C ALA A 46 23.52 -12.52 0.18
N PHE A 47 23.19 -11.60 1.10
CA PHE A 47 24.06 -10.46 1.44
C PHE A 47 25.46 -10.90 1.91
N TRP A 48 25.54 -11.84 2.84
CA TRP A 48 26.82 -12.30 3.36
C TRP A 48 27.62 -13.10 2.35
N VAL A 49 26.98 -13.87 1.48
CA VAL A 49 27.64 -14.51 0.32
C VAL A 49 28.24 -13.45 -0.60
N CYS A 50 27.50 -12.40 -0.93
CA CYS A 50 28.02 -11.28 -1.74
C CYS A 50 29.19 -10.56 -1.06
N VAL A 51 29.13 -10.33 0.25
CA VAL A 51 30.22 -9.73 1.03
C VAL A 51 31.48 -10.62 0.98
N ALA A 52 31.34 -11.93 1.17
CA ALA A 52 32.45 -12.87 1.11
C ALA A 52 33.12 -12.87 -0.29
N ILE A 53 32.33 -12.92 -1.35
CA ILE A 53 32.82 -12.82 -2.73
C ILE A 53 33.52 -11.48 -2.95
N GLY A 54 32.90 -10.38 -2.50
CA GLY A 54 33.47 -9.03 -2.61
C GLY A 54 34.83 -8.92 -1.93
N VAL A 55 34.95 -9.43 -0.69
CA VAL A 55 36.22 -9.43 0.06
C VAL A 55 37.33 -10.18 -0.72
N VAL A 56 37.02 -11.36 -1.25
CA VAL A 56 37.97 -12.17 -2.00
C VAL A 56 38.40 -11.46 -3.30
N VAL A 57 37.44 -11.02 -4.11
CA VAL A 57 37.69 -10.42 -5.41
C VAL A 57 38.41 -9.07 -5.29
N PHE A 58 37.85 -8.16 -4.47
CA PHE A 58 38.47 -6.85 -4.27
C PHE A 58 39.79 -6.97 -3.50
N GLY A 59 39.91 -7.91 -2.58
CA GLY A 59 41.18 -8.20 -1.89
C GLY A 59 42.29 -8.62 -2.88
N ALA A 60 41.99 -9.56 -3.78
CA ALA A 60 42.90 -9.99 -4.83
C ALA A 60 43.24 -8.84 -5.80
N MET A 61 42.24 -8.04 -6.17
CA MET A 61 42.45 -6.86 -7.05
C MET A 61 43.35 -5.82 -6.39
N PHE A 62 43.07 -5.41 -5.16
CA PHE A 62 43.88 -4.43 -4.43
C PHE A 62 45.30 -4.96 -4.18
N TYR A 63 45.44 -6.25 -3.80
CA TYR A 63 46.75 -6.89 -3.69
C TYR A 63 47.53 -6.76 -4.99
N SER A 64 46.91 -7.10 -6.14
CA SER A 64 47.55 -7.03 -7.46
C SER A 64 47.96 -5.61 -7.82
N ILE A 65 47.13 -4.59 -7.58
CA ILE A 65 47.44 -3.19 -7.83
C ILE A 65 48.66 -2.72 -7.02
N VAL A 66 48.76 -3.15 -5.76
CA VAL A 66 49.88 -2.75 -4.89
C VAL A 66 51.16 -3.58 -5.13
N ALA A 67 51.00 -4.91 -5.20
CA ALA A 67 52.14 -5.83 -5.33
C ALA A 67 52.77 -5.82 -6.73
N HIS A 68 51.95 -5.73 -7.78
CA HIS A 68 52.39 -5.86 -9.16
C HIS A 68 52.50 -4.52 -9.92
N ARG A 69 52.50 -3.39 -9.22
CA ARG A 69 52.62 -2.06 -9.85
C ARG A 69 53.93 -1.92 -10.60
N LYS A 70 53.94 -1.27 -11.77
CA LYS A 70 55.07 -1.04 -12.65
C LYS A 70 56.30 -0.41 -11.93
N SER A 71 56.05 0.49 -10.96
CA SER A 71 57.10 1.15 -10.17
C SER A 71 57.93 0.20 -9.29
N LYS A 72 57.49 -1.03 -9.08
CA LYS A 72 58.26 -2.08 -8.37
C LYS A 72 59.08 -2.95 -9.29
N GLY A 73 59.10 -2.69 -10.59
CA GLY A 73 59.88 -3.45 -11.57
C GLY A 73 59.39 -4.89 -11.78
N VAL A 74 58.18 -5.21 -11.37
CA VAL A 74 57.58 -6.54 -11.52
C VAL A 74 57.35 -6.83 -13.00
N LYS A 75 57.87 -7.96 -13.50
CA LYS A 75 57.61 -8.43 -14.86
C LYS A 75 56.29 -9.16 -14.90
N ALA A 76 55.49 -8.88 -15.94
CA ALA A 76 54.22 -9.60 -16.15
C ALA A 76 54.50 -11.10 -16.39
N ALA A 77 53.67 -11.96 -15.79
CA ALA A 77 53.69 -13.39 -16.06
C ALA A 77 53.14 -13.65 -17.47
N ASN A 78 53.68 -14.64 -18.13
CA ASN A 78 53.30 -15.00 -19.49
C ASN A 78 52.45 -16.26 -19.50
N PHE A 79 51.19 -16.14 -19.01
CA PHE A 79 50.19 -17.21 -19.04
C PHE A 79 48.94 -16.72 -19.78
N HIS A 80 48.24 -17.61 -20.48
CA HIS A 80 47.06 -17.28 -21.27
C HIS A 80 45.81 -17.95 -20.75
N GLU A 81 45.93 -19.10 -20.10
CA GLU A 81 44.80 -19.89 -19.57
C GLU A 81 45.24 -20.72 -18.35
N SER A 82 44.27 -21.17 -17.58
CA SER A 82 44.44 -22.12 -16.49
C SER A 82 43.16 -22.89 -16.27
N THR A 83 43.06 -24.07 -16.85
CA THR A 83 41.90 -24.97 -16.75
C THR A 83 41.51 -25.22 -15.30
N THR A 84 42.47 -25.37 -14.40
CA THR A 84 42.16 -25.54 -12.95
C THR A 84 41.43 -24.34 -12.35
N VAL A 85 41.89 -23.12 -12.65
CA VAL A 85 41.25 -21.90 -12.14
C VAL A 85 39.86 -21.73 -12.75
N GLU A 86 39.70 -22.09 -14.03
CA GLU A 86 38.41 -22.05 -14.73
C GLU A 86 37.39 -23.01 -14.09
N PHE A 87 37.79 -24.23 -13.78
CA PHE A 87 36.95 -25.15 -13.05
C PHE A 87 36.55 -24.65 -11.65
N ILE A 88 37.51 -24.01 -10.93
CA ILE A 88 37.28 -23.46 -9.61
C ILE A 88 36.28 -22.31 -9.65
N TRP A 89 36.48 -21.30 -10.52
CA TRP A 89 35.61 -20.15 -10.56
C TRP A 89 34.24 -20.42 -11.19
N THR A 90 34.08 -21.54 -11.91
CA THR A 90 32.79 -22.01 -12.41
C THR A 90 32.07 -22.89 -11.35
N GLY A 91 32.80 -23.80 -10.73
CA GLY A 91 32.22 -24.77 -9.78
C GLY A 91 31.76 -24.12 -8.46
N ILE A 92 32.54 -23.18 -7.92
CA ILE A 92 32.18 -22.50 -6.66
C ILE A 92 30.84 -21.74 -6.78
N PRO A 93 30.60 -20.88 -7.77
CA PRO A 93 29.31 -20.22 -7.94
C PRO A 93 28.14 -21.20 -8.13
N ILE A 94 28.32 -22.28 -8.87
CA ILE A 94 27.29 -23.31 -9.05
C ILE A 94 26.90 -23.92 -7.70
N LEU A 95 27.89 -24.28 -6.87
CA LEU A 95 27.63 -24.84 -5.55
C LEU A 95 26.92 -23.83 -4.61
N ILE A 96 27.31 -22.56 -4.67
CA ILE A 96 26.65 -21.48 -3.93
C ILE A 96 25.17 -21.36 -4.34
N LEU A 97 24.90 -21.32 -5.66
CA LEU A 97 23.53 -21.23 -6.17
C LEU A 97 22.68 -22.42 -5.76
N ILE A 98 23.21 -23.65 -5.83
CA ILE A 98 22.49 -24.85 -5.37
C ILE A 98 22.20 -24.75 -3.87
N ALA A 99 23.17 -24.34 -3.05
CA ALA A 99 22.99 -24.21 -1.61
C ALA A 99 21.94 -23.15 -1.24
N MET A 100 21.84 -22.07 -2.04
CA MET A 100 20.82 -21.03 -1.85
C MET A 100 19.44 -21.44 -2.38
N ALA A 101 19.37 -22.20 -3.46
CA ALA A 101 18.11 -22.62 -4.07
C ALA A 101 17.27 -23.50 -3.15
N ILE A 102 17.88 -24.37 -2.35
CA ILE A 102 17.17 -25.28 -1.45
C ILE A 102 16.29 -24.53 -0.43
N PRO A 103 16.84 -23.65 0.44
CA PRO A 103 16.01 -22.91 1.39
C PRO A 103 15.06 -21.93 0.70
N ALA A 104 15.46 -21.30 -0.42
CA ALA A 104 14.59 -20.41 -1.18
C ALA A 104 13.36 -21.12 -1.74
N SER A 105 13.54 -22.34 -2.27
CA SER A 105 12.41 -23.14 -2.77
C SER A 105 11.46 -23.56 -1.65
N LYS A 106 12.00 -23.88 -0.46
CA LYS A 106 11.17 -24.18 0.71
C LYS A 106 10.30 -22.97 1.09
N THR A 107 10.92 -21.81 1.28
CA THR A 107 10.19 -20.59 1.64
C THR A 107 9.14 -20.23 0.56
N LEU A 108 9.45 -20.43 -0.73
CA LEU A 108 8.48 -20.20 -1.81
C LEU A 108 7.26 -21.13 -1.67
N ILE A 109 7.46 -22.40 -1.36
CA ILE A 109 6.36 -23.35 -1.13
C ILE A 109 5.54 -22.92 0.09
N ASP A 110 6.19 -22.53 1.18
CA ASP A 110 5.53 -22.06 2.40
C ASP A 110 4.70 -20.79 2.16
N ILE A 111 5.10 -19.90 1.24
CA ILE A 111 4.32 -18.72 0.83
C ILE A 111 3.05 -19.13 0.08
N GLU A 112 3.15 -20.11 -0.83
CA GLU A 112 2.05 -20.51 -1.72
C GLU A 112 1.05 -21.44 -1.05
N VAL A 113 1.47 -22.24 -0.06
CA VAL A 113 0.63 -23.28 0.53
C VAL A 113 0.06 -22.81 1.86
N LEU A 114 -1.23 -22.58 1.88
CA LEU A 114 -2.02 -22.36 3.09
C LEU A 114 -2.84 -23.63 3.40
N GLU A 115 -2.46 -24.38 4.43
CA GLU A 115 -3.19 -25.58 4.83
C GLU A 115 -4.53 -25.26 5.49
N LYS A 116 -4.57 -24.27 6.37
CA LYS A 116 -5.79 -23.85 7.10
C LYS A 116 -5.70 -22.40 7.53
N ALA A 117 -6.76 -21.64 7.23
CA ALA A 117 -6.96 -20.28 7.77
C ALA A 117 -7.89 -20.32 8.98
N ASP A 118 -7.64 -19.41 9.94
CA ASP A 118 -8.52 -19.17 11.08
C ASP A 118 -9.59 -18.13 10.75
N MET A 119 -9.29 -17.21 9.81
CA MET A 119 -10.22 -16.20 9.29
C MET A 119 -9.87 -15.82 7.85
N THR A 120 -10.82 -15.24 7.15
CA THR A 120 -10.65 -14.72 5.80
C THR A 120 -10.92 -13.22 5.74
N VAL A 121 -10.09 -12.50 5.02
CA VAL A 121 -10.33 -11.09 4.65
C VAL A 121 -10.27 -10.98 3.14
N LYS A 122 -11.33 -10.46 2.52
CA LYS A 122 -11.28 -10.10 1.11
C LYS A 122 -10.78 -8.67 0.97
N VAL A 123 -9.79 -8.49 0.11
CA VAL A 123 -9.16 -7.20 -0.21
C VAL A 123 -9.49 -6.85 -1.65
N THR A 124 -10.14 -5.72 -1.88
CA THR A 124 -10.48 -5.26 -3.22
C THR A 124 -9.82 -3.91 -3.49
N GLY A 125 -8.95 -3.86 -4.51
CA GLY A 125 -8.35 -2.63 -5.02
C GLY A 125 -9.38 -1.84 -5.83
N ILE A 126 -9.42 -0.53 -5.60
CA ILE A 126 -10.27 0.43 -6.33
C ILE A 126 -9.44 1.70 -6.50
N GLN A 127 -9.57 2.42 -7.59
CA GLN A 127 -8.86 3.69 -7.84
C GLN A 127 -9.42 4.82 -6.94
N TRP A 128 -8.72 5.32 -5.92
CA TRP A 128 -7.42 4.87 -5.35
C TRP A 128 -7.61 4.67 -3.86
N LYS A 129 -8.06 3.47 -3.48
CA LYS A 129 -8.43 3.07 -2.11
C LYS A 129 -8.50 1.55 -2.01
N TRP A 130 -8.65 1.05 -0.79
CA TRP A 130 -8.85 -0.37 -0.53
C TRP A 130 -10.21 -0.62 0.11
N GLN A 131 -10.94 -1.63 -0.35
CA GLN A 131 -12.09 -2.16 0.36
C GLN A 131 -11.67 -3.44 1.08
N TYR A 132 -12.10 -3.56 2.33
CA TYR A 132 -11.91 -4.74 3.16
C TYR A 132 -13.25 -5.34 3.53
N ASP A 133 -13.42 -6.63 3.26
CA ASP A 133 -14.60 -7.40 3.63
C ASP A 133 -14.16 -8.53 4.56
N TYR A 134 -14.87 -8.69 5.68
CA TYR A 134 -14.72 -9.77 6.66
C TYR A 134 -15.98 -10.65 6.56
N PRO A 135 -15.97 -11.70 5.75
CA PRO A 135 -17.18 -12.48 5.45
C PRO A 135 -17.82 -13.12 6.68
N GLU A 136 -16.99 -13.63 7.61
CA GLU A 136 -17.44 -14.31 8.82
C GLU A 136 -18.13 -13.34 9.79
N GLU A 137 -17.64 -12.10 9.91
CA GLU A 137 -18.20 -11.06 10.79
C GLU A 137 -19.29 -10.21 10.11
N GLY A 138 -19.42 -10.32 8.79
CA GLY A 138 -20.34 -9.52 8.00
C GLY A 138 -20.02 -8.03 7.99
N ILE A 139 -18.72 -7.68 8.13
CA ILE A 139 -18.20 -6.31 8.15
C ILE A 139 -17.61 -5.99 6.77
N SER A 140 -17.90 -4.80 6.27
CA SER A 140 -17.30 -4.27 5.03
C SER A 140 -17.09 -2.77 5.17
N PHE A 141 -15.93 -2.28 4.73
CA PHE A 141 -15.65 -0.84 4.70
C PHE A 141 -14.58 -0.50 3.65
N VAL A 142 -14.56 0.77 3.27
CA VAL A 142 -13.54 1.34 2.40
C VAL A 142 -12.52 2.11 3.25
N SER A 143 -11.25 1.91 2.97
CA SER A 143 -10.11 2.57 3.58
C SER A 143 -9.52 3.56 2.57
N ASN A 144 -9.62 4.83 2.87
CA ASN A 144 -9.12 5.93 2.02
C ASN A 144 -7.87 6.56 2.64
N LEU A 145 -7.10 7.29 1.83
CA LEU A 145 -6.05 8.17 2.33
C LEU A 145 -6.62 9.11 3.38
N ALA A 146 -5.92 9.28 4.50
CA ALA A 146 -6.33 10.17 5.59
C ALA A 146 -6.50 11.62 5.09
N GLN A 147 -7.50 12.34 5.63
CA GLN A 147 -7.84 13.70 5.25
C GLN A 147 -6.66 14.67 5.47
N SER A 148 -5.90 14.47 6.55
CA SER A 148 -4.68 15.27 6.82
C SER A 148 -3.68 15.22 5.67
N SER A 149 -3.47 14.08 5.03
CA SER A 149 -2.61 13.96 3.85
C SER A 149 -3.21 14.60 2.60
N ARG A 150 -4.56 14.56 2.44
CA ARG A 150 -5.26 15.21 1.32
C ARG A 150 -5.19 16.72 1.39
N ASP A 151 -5.29 17.30 2.58
CA ASP A 151 -5.28 18.75 2.79
C ASP A 151 -3.92 19.36 2.41
N VAL A 152 -2.83 18.63 2.69
CA VAL A 152 -1.47 19.07 2.34
C VAL A 152 -1.23 19.19 0.84
N ILE A 153 -1.87 18.38 0.02
CA ILE A 153 -1.72 18.45 -1.45
C ILE A 153 -2.11 19.83 -1.98
N LYS A 154 -3.01 20.52 -1.29
CA LYS A 154 -3.54 21.85 -1.64
C LYS A 154 -2.97 23.01 -0.81
N ALA A 155 -2.12 22.67 0.17
CA ALA A 155 -1.52 23.64 1.08
C ALA A 155 -0.43 24.49 0.40
N SER A 156 -0.10 25.61 1.01
CA SER A 156 1.05 26.44 0.60
C SER A 156 2.36 25.66 0.69
N PRO A 157 3.45 26.10 0.03
CA PRO A 157 4.75 25.45 0.15
C PRO A 157 5.23 25.29 1.60
N GLU A 158 4.98 26.28 2.46
CA GLU A 158 5.37 26.30 3.87
C GLU A 158 4.59 25.27 4.69
N GLU A 159 3.27 25.17 4.47
CA GLU A 159 2.41 24.18 5.10
C GLU A 159 2.78 22.76 4.65
N ARG A 160 3.13 22.60 3.38
CA ARG A 160 3.62 21.29 2.85
C ARG A 160 4.91 20.86 3.54
N GLU A 161 5.85 21.78 3.75
CA GLU A 161 7.12 21.47 4.41
C GLU A 161 6.89 21.01 5.86
N ALA A 162 5.97 21.63 6.59
CA ALA A 162 5.62 21.23 7.94
C ALA A 162 5.07 19.80 8.02
N VAL A 163 4.24 19.40 7.06
CA VAL A 163 3.60 18.07 7.03
C VAL A 163 4.49 17.00 6.37
N HIS A 164 5.36 17.36 5.43
CA HIS A 164 6.35 16.44 4.89
C HIS A 164 7.29 15.85 5.97
N ASN A 165 7.44 16.55 7.08
CA ASN A 165 8.19 16.08 8.23
C ASN A 165 7.40 15.13 9.14
N GLU A 166 6.10 14.94 8.91
CA GLU A 166 5.33 13.94 9.63
C GLU A 166 5.59 12.54 9.06
N SER A 167 5.98 11.61 9.91
CA SER A 167 6.28 10.22 9.55
C SER A 167 5.08 9.47 8.93
N THR A 168 3.88 10.06 9.02
CA THR A 168 2.61 9.47 8.57
C THR A 168 2.05 10.08 7.28
N TYR A 169 2.69 11.13 6.74
CA TYR A 169 2.26 11.74 5.48
C TYR A 169 2.21 10.70 4.35
N LEU A 170 1.11 10.64 3.61
CA LEU A 170 0.78 9.63 2.58
C LEU A 170 0.84 8.16 3.06
N ARG A 171 0.94 7.93 4.37
CA ARG A 171 1.06 6.61 4.99
C ARG A 171 -0.05 6.31 6.01
N SER A 172 -1.04 7.20 6.13
CA SER A 172 -2.21 7.06 7.01
C SER A 172 -3.49 6.96 6.21
N VAL A 173 -4.45 6.24 6.75
CA VAL A 173 -5.80 6.06 6.20
C VAL A 173 -6.86 6.45 7.23
N ASP A 174 -8.09 6.65 6.77
CA ASP A 174 -9.25 6.94 7.63
C ASP A 174 -9.74 5.72 8.41
N LYS A 175 -9.63 4.52 7.82
CA LYS A 175 -10.08 3.25 8.44
C LYS A 175 -9.01 2.18 8.26
N HIS A 176 -8.50 1.66 9.38
CA HIS A 176 -7.46 0.64 9.38
C HIS A 176 -8.07 -0.76 9.16
N LEU A 177 -7.31 -1.64 8.47
CA LEU A 177 -7.53 -3.08 8.53
C LEU A 177 -7.15 -3.56 9.94
N VAL A 178 -8.02 -4.29 10.63
CA VAL A 178 -7.76 -4.77 12.01
C VAL A 178 -7.69 -6.28 12.03
N LEU A 179 -6.63 -6.83 12.60
CA LEU A 179 -6.36 -8.27 12.65
C LEU A 179 -6.00 -8.71 14.06
N PRO A 180 -6.45 -9.89 14.52
CA PRO A 180 -6.02 -10.44 15.79
C PRO A 180 -4.63 -11.06 15.69
N VAL A 181 -3.80 -10.86 16.73
CA VAL A 181 -2.47 -11.46 16.84
C VAL A 181 -2.55 -13.00 16.92
N ASP A 182 -1.51 -13.69 16.45
CA ASP A 182 -1.39 -15.16 16.44
C ASP A 182 -2.56 -15.87 15.73
N THR A 183 -3.10 -15.24 14.70
CA THR A 183 -4.21 -15.75 13.90
C THR A 183 -3.80 -15.86 12.45
N THR A 184 -4.04 -17.01 11.83
CA THR A 184 -3.74 -17.23 10.42
C THR A 184 -4.84 -16.62 9.57
N VAL A 185 -4.49 -15.54 8.87
CA VAL A 185 -5.42 -14.78 8.02
C VAL A 185 -5.17 -15.13 6.56
N ARG A 186 -6.23 -15.55 5.88
CA ARG A 186 -6.26 -15.70 4.43
C ARG A 186 -6.73 -14.39 3.80
N PHE A 187 -6.01 -13.89 2.82
CA PHE A 187 -6.37 -12.73 2.04
C PHE A 187 -6.81 -13.15 0.64
N LEU A 188 -8.07 -12.84 0.29
CA LEU A 188 -8.60 -13.00 -1.06
C LEU A 188 -8.49 -11.64 -1.78
N ILE A 189 -7.51 -11.51 -2.67
CA ILE A 189 -7.10 -10.23 -3.22
C ILE A 189 -7.57 -10.10 -4.68
N THR A 190 -8.32 -9.05 -4.98
CA THR A 190 -8.88 -8.76 -6.30
C THR A 190 -8.96 -7.25 -6.55
N SER A 191 -9.42 -6.85 -7.71
CA SER A 191 -9.67 -5.46 -8.08
C SER A 191 -11.01 -5.30 -8.81
N ASN A 192 -11.61 -4.12 -8.70
CA ASN A 192 -12.82 -3.74 -9.43
C ASN A 192 -12.55 -2.96 -10.72
N ASP A 193 -11.32 -2.49 -10.94
CA ASP A 193 -11.01 -1.58 -12.06
C ASP A 193 -9.70 -1.92 -12.78
N VAL A 194 -8.55 -1.49 -12.27
CA VAL A 194 -7.23 -1.75 -12.85
C VAL A 194 -6.44 -2.70 -11.95
N ILE A 195 -5.25 -3.11 -12.39
CA ILE A 195 -4.37 -3.91 -11.53
C ILE A 195 -3.81 -3.00 -10.44
N HIS A 196 -3.88 -3.46 -9.18
CA HIS A 196 -3.21 -2.92 -8.01
C HIS A 196 -2.32 -4.00 -7.41
N ASN A 197 -1.52 -3.68 -6.41
CA ASN A 197 -0.77 -4.68 -5.64
C ASN A 197 -0.90 -4.36 -4.14
N TRP A 198 -1.39 -5.31 -3.37
CA TRP A 198 -1.49 -5.20 -1.92
C TRP A 198 -0.17 -5.66 -1.29
N TRP A 199 0.60 -4.70 -0.80
CA TRP A 199 1.92 -4.95 -0.25
C TRP A 199 2.03 -4.44 1.19
N VAL A 200 2.26 -5.37 2.13
CA VAL A 200 2.55 -5.09 3.53
C VAL A 200 3.90 -5.75 3.87
N PRO A 201 5.00 -4.99 3.82
CA PRO A 201 6.36 -5.53 4.01
C PRO A 201 6.55 -6.30 5.32
N ALA A 202 5.95 -5.81 6.42
CA ALA A 202 6.05 -6.45 7.73
C ALA A 202 5.43 -7.86 7.77
N PHE A 203 4.48 -8.15 6.87
CA PHE A 203 3.83 -9.48 6.77
C PHE A 203 4.56 -10.41 5.80
N GLY A 204 5.47 -9.88 4.98
CA GLY A 204 6.05 -10.63 3.87
C GLY A 204 5.07 -10.85 2.70
N VAL A 205 3.94 -10.15 2.68
CA VAL A 205 2.91 -10.26 1.64
C VAL A 205 3.06 -9.18 0.60
N LYS A 206 3.12 -9.58 -0.67
CA LYS A 206 3.08 -8.71 -1.84
C LYS A 206 2.34 -9.44 -2.96
N GLN A 207 1.08 -9.10 -3.17
CA GLN A 207 0.19 -9.83 -4.07
C GLN A 207 -0.60 -8.89 -4.97
N ASP A 208 -0.62 -9.19 -6.28
CA ASP A 208 -1.41 -8.43 -7.25
C ASP A 208 -2.91 -8.58 -7.00
N ALA A 209 -3.62 -7.46 -7.14
CA ALA A 209 -5.07 -7.37 -7.17
C ALA A 209 -5.51 -7.21 -8.63
N ASN A 210 -5.86 -8.30 -9.29
CA ASN A 210 -6.20 -8.34 -10.71
C ASN A 210 -7.71 -8.28 -10.92
N PRO A 211 -8.22 -7.42 -11.84
CA PRO A 211 -9.62 -7.45 -12.21
C PRO A 211 -10.04 -8.80 -12.79
N GLY A 212 -11.16 -9.34 -12.30
CA GLY A 212 -11.70 -10.60 -12.79
C GLY A 212 -11.03 -11.86 -12.24
N PHE A 213 -10.00 -11.73 -11.39
CA PHE A 213 -9.33 -12.84 -10.72
C PHE A 213 -9.33 -12.61 -9.21
N ILE A 214 -9.27 -13.69 -8.45
CA ILE A 214 -9.06 -13.66 -7.00
C ILE A 214 -7.74 -14.36 -6.73
N ASN A 215 -6.75 -13.61 -6.30
CA ASN A 215 -5.46 -14.14 -5.86
C ASN A 215 -5.51 -14.44 -4.37
N ASP A 216 -4.74 -15.42 -3.97
CA ASP A 216 -4.67 -15.91 -2.59
C ASP A 216 -3.33 -15.53 -1.96
N ALA A 217 -3.36 -15.05 -0.74
CA ALA A 217 -2.18 -14.81 0.08
C ALA A 217 -2.54 -15.06 1.54
N TRP A 218 -1.54 -15.24 2.40
CA TRP A 218 -1.80 -15.43 3.81
C TRP A 218 -0.70 -14.83 4.68
N ALA A 219 -1.05 -14.52 5.93
CA ALA A 219 -0.10 -14.13 6.95
C ALA A 219 -0.59 -14.54 8.33
N LYS A 220 0.36 -14.79 9.25
CA LYS A 220 0.09 -14.97 10.67
C LYS A 220 0.93 -13.97 11.45
N PRO A 221 0.41 -12.75 11.71
CA PRO A 221 1.12 -11.75 12.48
C PRO A 221 1.27 -12.18 13.94
N ASN A 222 2.50 -12.13 14.46
CA ASN A 222 2.84 -12.60 15.81
C ASN A 222 3.21 -11.47 16.78
N GLU A 223 3.06 -10.21 16.37
CA GLU A 223 3.38 -9.04 17.19
C GLU A 223 2.29 -7.98 17.04
N ILE A 224 1.80 -7.47 18.20
CA ILE A 224 0.80 -6.38 18.25
C ILE A 224 1.46 -5.06 17.82
N GLY A 225 0.76 -4.29 16.98
CA GLY A 225 1.26 -3.00 16.51
C GLY A 225 0.53 -2.49 15.25
N THR A 226 0.94 -1.33 14.78
CA THR A 226 0.43 -0.72 13.54
C THR A 226 1.46 -0.89 12.43
N TYR A 227 1.09 -1.58 11.37
CA TYR A 227 1.94 -1.91 10.23
C TYR A 227 1.45 -1.21 8.98
N ARG A 228 2.39 -0.79 8.15
CA ARG A 228 2.10 0.04 6.99
C ARG A 228 2.54 -0.63 5.71
N GLY A 229 1.72 -0.45 4.69
CA GLY A 229 1.96 -0.92 3.35
C GLY A 229 1.51 0.12 2.33
N GLN A 230 1.58 -0.26 1.08
CA GLN A 230 1.21 0.61 -0.03
C GLN A 230 0.83 -0.21 -1.26
N CYS A 231 0.14 0.43 -2.20
CA CYS A 231 -0.02 -0.13 -3.53
C CYS A 231 1.35 -0.22 -4.22
N ALA A 232 1.69 -1.38 -4.77
CA ALA A 232 2.98 -1.63 -5.39
C ALA A 232 2.90 -2.00 -6.88
N GLU A 233 1.73 -1.76 -7.53
CA GLU A 233 1.54 -1.84 -8.98
C GLU A 233 0.96 -0.52 -9.49
N LEU A 234 1.54 0.03 -10.57
CA LEU A 234 1.15 1.32 -11.12
C LEU A 234 -0.31 1.28 -11.60
N CYS A 235 -1.20 1.93 -10.85
CA CYS A 235 -2.64 1.89 -11.04
C CYS A 235 -3.26 3.24 -11.47
N GLY A 236 -2.46 4.18 -11.93
CA GLY A 236 -2.92 5.48 -12.43
C GLY A 236 -2.37 6.67 -11.64
N LYS A 237 -3.04 7.83 -11.77
CA LYS A 237 -2.50 9.12 -11.30
C LYS A 237 -2.28 9.20 -9.79
N ASP A 238 -3.14 8.58 -8.99
CA ASP A 238 -3.09 8.63 -7.53
C ASP A 238 -2.55 7.31 -6.93
N HIS A 239 -1.71 6.59 -7.70
CA HIS A 239 -1.06 5.36 -7.26
C HIS A 239 -0.37 5.47 -5.89
N GLY A 240 0.34 6.55 -5.62
CA GLY A 240 1.00 6.80 -4.34
C GLY A 240 0.06 7.26 -3.21
N PHE A 241 -1.24 7.42 -3.47
CA PHE A 241 -2.24 7.99 -2.56
C PHE A 241 -3.23 6.95 -2.02
N MET A 242 -2.92 5.66 -2.13
CA MET A 242 -3.69 4.55 -1.58
C MET A 242 -2.83 3.65 -0.67
N PRO A 243 -2.41 4.19 0.49
CA PRO A 243 -1.63 3.43 1.45
C PRO A 243 -2.46 2.34 2.12
N ILE A 244 -1.76 1.44 2.82
CA ILE A 244 -2.34 0.37 3.62
C ILE A 244 -1.92 0.59 5.06
N VAL A 245 -2.85 0.50 6.01
CA VAL A 245 -2.56 0.47 7.43
C VAL A 245 -3.26 -0.72 8.06
N VAL A 246 -2.49 -1.53 8.78
CA VAL A 246 -2.99 -2.71 9.48
C VAL A 246 -2.67 -2.58 10.96
N ASP A 247 -3.70 -2.64 11.79
CA ASP A 247 -3.56 -2.76 13.24
C ASP A 247 -3.66 -4.24 13.62
N VAL A 248 -2.58 -4.80 14.12
CA VAL A 248 -2.59 -6.10 14.77
C VAL A 248 -2.86 -5.87 16.25
N VAL A 249 -3.95 -6.43 16.75
CA VAL A 249 -4.44 -6.19 18.10
C VAL A 249 -4.58 -7.50 18.89
N SER A 250 -4.82 -7.41 20.20
CA SER A 250 -5.16 -8.60 20.98
C SER A 250 -6.47 -9.23 20.49
N LYS A 251 -6.67 -10.53 20.74
CA LYS A 251 -7.93 -11.20 20.39
C LYS A 251 -9.16 -10.58 21.09
N ALA A 252 -8.96 -10.02 22.30
CA ALA A 252 -10.01 -9.33 23.04
C ALA A 252 -10.36 -7.98 22.39
N ASP A 253 -9.35 -7.21 22.00
CA ASP A 253 -9.55 -5.92 21.32
C ASP A 253 -10.15 -6.12 19.91
N TYR A 254 -9.78 -7.20 19.22
CA TYR A 254 -10.42 -7.57 17.96
C TYR A 254 -11.91 -7.87 18.13
N ALA A 255 -12.29 -8.64 19.16
CA ALA A 255 -13.69 -8.93 19.45
C ALA A 255 -14.48 -7.65 19.77
N ALA A 256 -13.93 -6.74 20.55
CA ALA A 256 -14.53 -5.44 20.85
C ALA A 256 -14.66 -4.57 19.59
N TRP A 257 -13.67 -4.58 18.71
CA TRP A 257 -13.72 -3.89 17.43
C TRP A 257 -14.85 -4.46 16.53
N VAL A 258 -14.99 -5.78 16.44
CA VAL A 258 -16.08 -6.43 15.69
C VAL A 258 -17.45 -6.00 16.23
N GLU A 259 -17.65 -6.03 17.56
CA GLU A 259 -18.89 -5.57 18.20
C GLU A 259 -19.20 -4.10 17.87
N SER A 260 -18.19 -3.23 17.94
CA SER A 260 -18.33 -1.81 17.55
C SER A 260 -18.75 -1.67 16.09
N LYS A 261 -18.13 -2.41 15.17
CA LYS A 261 -18.47 -2.34 13.73
C LYS A 261 -19.86 -2.90 13.42
N GLN A 262 -20.29 -3.91 14.13
CA GLN A 262 -21.65 -4.43 14.02
C GLN A 262 -22.68 -3.41 14.55
N ALA A 263 -22.39 -2.72 15.65
CA ALA A 263 -23.23 -1.65 16.17
C ALA A 263 -23.31 -0.45 15.19
N GLU A 264 -22.16 -0.04 14.60
CA GLU A 264 -22.13 0.99 13.55
C GLU A 264 -23.02 0.60 12.35
N LYS A 265 -22.95 -0.66 11.91
CA LYS A 265 -23.77 -1.17 10.80
C LYS A 265 -25.25 -1.11 11.12
N VAL A 266 -25.67 -1.50 12.35
CA VAL A 266 -27.07 -1.41 12.79
C VAL A 266 -27.52 0.06 12.80
N ALA A 267 -26.71 0.97 13.33
CA ALA A 267 -27.01 2.40 13.33
C ALA A 267 -27.13 2.97 11.91
N GLU A 268 -26.25 2.55 10.99
CA GLU A 268 -26.31 2.97 9.59
C GLU A 268 -27.57 2.47 8.87
N LEU A 269 -27.97 1.22 9.09
CA LEU A 269 -29.23 0.68 8.56
C LEU A 269 -30.45 1.43 9.13
N ALA A 270 -30.41 1.81 10.40
CA ALA A 270 -31.48 2.63 11.01
C ALA A 270 -31.51 4.03 10.39
N SER A 271 -30.35 4.63 10.09
CA SER A 271 -30.25 5.93 9.44
C SER A 271 -30.82 5.96 8.02
N ALA A 272 -30.77 4.84 7.32
CA ALA A 272 -31.34 4.71 5.98
C ALA A 272 -32.87 4.79 5.95
N THR A 273 -33.53 4.60 7.08
CA THR A 273 -34.99 4.69 7.22
C THR A 273 -35.48 6.05 7.71
N GLN A 274 -34.58 6.98 8.03
CA GLN A 274 -34.93 8.32 8.51
C GLN A 274 -35.06 9.29 7.33
N GLU A 275 -35.93 10.29 7.49
CA GLU A 275 -35.92 11.46 6.62
C GLU A 275 -34.84 12.44 7.11
N TRP A 276 -33.99 12.86 6.21
CA TRP A 276 -32.89 13.78 6.44
C TRP A 276 -33.21 15.14 5.86
N THR A 277 -32.82 16.20 6.54
CA THR A 277 -32.89 17.54 5.97
C THR A 277 -31.86 17.73 4.86
N GLU A 278 -32.14 18.64 3.92
CA GLU A 278 -31.17 18.98 2.85
C GLU A 278 -29.81 19.40 3.42
N ALA A 279 -29.79 20.17 4.50
CA ALA A 279 -28.56 20.65 5.11
C ALA A 279 -27.71 19.53 5.68
N GLU A 280 -28.31 18.53 6.33
CA GLU A 280 -27.62 17.35 6.86
C GLU A 280 -27.07 16.50 5.74
N LEU A 281 -27.84 16.25 4.67
CA LEU A 281 -27.41 15.49 3.51
C LEU A 281 -26.25 16.20 2.79
N VAL A 282 -26.33 17.52 2.61
CA VAL A 282 -25.25 18.29 1.97
C VAL A 282 -23.98 18.23 2.80
N ALA A 283 -24.05 18.41 4.13
CA ALA A 283 -22.87 18.38 4.99
C ALA A 283 -22.19 17.00 4.98
N ARG A 284 -22.94 15.91 5.15
CA ARG A 284 -22.43 14.55 5.06
C ARG A 284 -21.95 14.25 3.64
N GLY A 285 -22.65 14.70 2.63
CA GLY A 285 -22.33 14.49 1.22
C GLY A 285 -21.01 15.16 0.80
N GLU A 286 -20.66 16.31 1.39
CA GLU A 286 -19.36 16.94 1.17
C GLU A 286 -18.22 16.05 1.66
N GLU A 287 -18.35 15.44 2.83
CA GLU A 287 -17.34 14.50 3.36
C GLU A 287 -17.19 13.28 2.46
N VAL A 288 -18.32 12.67 2.07
CA VAL A 288 -18.33 11.50 1.17
C VAL A 288 -17.75 11.84 -0.19
N TYR A 289 -18.08 13.01 -0.76
CA TYR A 289 -17.55 13.50 -2.03
C TYR A 289 -16.03 13.69 -1.97
N ASN A 290 -15.56 14.35 -0.93
CA ASN A 290 -14.12 14.57 -0.75
C ASN A 290 -13.34 13.26 -0.60
N ALA A 291 -13.93 12.26 0.05
CA ALA A 291 -13.31 10.96 0.24
C ALA A 291 -13.33 10.06 -1.01
N ASN A 292 -14.40 10.13 -1.84
CA ASN A 292 -14.65 9.12 -2.86
C ASN A 292 -14.71 9.66 -4.29
N CYS A 293 -15.07 10.93 -4.51
CA CYS A 293 -15.38 11.49 -5.83
C CYS A 293 -14.36 12.54 -6.31
N SER A 294 -13.87 13.36 -5.37
CA SER A 294 -13.01 14.52 -5.67
C SER A 294 -11.69 14.15 -6.34
N GLY A 295 -11.22 12.91 -6.20
CA GLY A 295 -10.01 12.40 -6.87
C GLY A 295 -10.11 12.49 -8.40
N CYS A 296 -11.27 12.19 -8.96
CA CYS A 296 -11.54 12.27 -10.38
C CYS A 296 -12.24 13.59 -10.77
N HIS A 297 -13.30 13.95 -10.05
CA HIS A 297 -14.15 15.09 -10.39
C HIS A 297 -13.67 16.44 -9.87
N GLN A 298 -12.52 16.48 -9.19
CA GLN A 298 -11.94 17.63 -8.49
C GLN A 298 -12.82 18.11 -7.32
N LYS A 299 -12.22 18.82 -6.35
CA LYS A 299 -12.96 19.30 -5.16
C LYS A 299 -14.01 20.34 -5.49
N ASP A 300 -13.78 21.12 -6.55
CA ASP A 300 -14.67 22.17 -7.05
C ASP A 300 -15.69 21.65 -8.10
N GLY A 301 -15.72 20.36 -8.36
CA GLY A 301 -16.60 19.75 -9.35
C GLY A 301 -16.26 20.03 -10.80
N SER A 302 -15.09 20.63 -11.11
CA SER A 302 -14.68 21.00 -12.47
C SER A 302 -14.30 19.81 -13.36
N GLY A 303 -13.98 18.65 -12.76
CA GLY A 303 -13.48 17.48 -13.49
C GLY A 303 -12.12 17.73 -14.15
N ILE A 304 -11.78 16.88 -15.11
CA ILE A 304 -10.59 17.02 -15.97
C ILE A 304 -11.06 16.91 -17.42
N PRO A 305 -10.97 17.97 -18.24
CA PRO A 305 -11.47 17.97 -19.61
C PRO A 305 -10.94 16.80 -20.44
N GLY A 306 -11.83 16.05 -21.09
CA GLY A 306 -11.50 14.89 -21.90
C GLY A 306 -11.19 13.60 -21.13
N VAL A 307 -11.09 13.65 -19.79
CA VAL A 307 -10.76 12.49 -18.95
C VAL A 307 -11.87 12.21 -17.94
N PHE A 308 -12.23 13.19 -17.10
CA PHE A 308 -13.28 13.07 -16.09
C PHE A 308 -14.29 14.21 -16.25
N PRO A 309 -15.60 13.90 -16.37
CA PRO A 309 -16.62 14.90 -16.60
C PRO A 309 -16.76 15.87 -15.41
N ALA A 310 -17.12 17.13 -15.73
CA ALA A 310 -17.46 18.10 -14.72
C ALA A 310 -18.83 17.78 -14.09
N MET A 311 -18.96 18.09 -12.79
CA MET A 311 -20.23 18.08 -12.07
C MET A 311 -20.97 19.41 -12.22
N ILE A 312 -20.23 20.50 -12.49
CA ILE A 312 -20.77 21.85 -12.68
C ILE A 312 -21.70 21.86 -13.90
N GLY A 313 -22.98 22.22 -13.67
CA GLY A 313 -23.98 22.34 -14.74
C GLY A 313 -24.26 21.04 -15.47
N SER A 314 -23.88 19.88 -14.94
CA SER A 314 -24.07 18.57 -15.58
C SER A 314 -25.56 18.25 -15.76
N GLU A 315 -25.91 17.71 -16.92
CA GLU A 315 -27.27 17.20 -17.19
C GLU A 315 -27.65 16.07 -16.23
N VAL A 316 -26.67 15.30 -15.75
CA VAL A 316 -26.88 14.22 -14.77
C VAL A 316 -27.25 14.79 -13.40
N THR A 317 -26.48 15.76 -12.89
CA THR A 317 -26.72 16.37 -11.58
C THR A 317 -27.97 17.24 -11.54
N ASN A 318 -28.44 17.74 -12.67
CA ASN A 318 -29.66 18.56 -12.76
C ASN A 318 -30.86 17.79 -13.36
N GLY A 319 -30.64 16.56 -13.81
CA GLY A 319 -31.66 15.70 -14.41
C GLY A 319 -32.41 14.80 -13.40
N PRO A 320 -33.03 13.69 -13.84
CA PRO A 320 -33.71 12.73 -12.99
C PRO A 320 -32.76 12.09 -11.98
N ALA A 321 -33.19 11.99 -10.71
CA ALA A 321 -32.37 11.45 -9.62
C ALA A 321 -32.08 9.95 -9.82
N ASP A 322 -33.05 9.19 -10.28
CA ASP A 322 -32.95 7.72 -10.47
C ASP A 322 -31.78 7.34 -11.39
N TYR A 323 -31.56 8.14 -12.46
CA TYR A 323 -30.44 7.91 -13.35
C TYR A 323 -29.09 8.09 -12.64
N GLN A 324 -28.93 9.16 -11.85
CA GLN A 324 -27.73 9.41 -11.07
C GLN A 324 -27.51 8.36 -9.98
N ILE A 325 -28.57 7.95 -9.27
CA ILE A 325 -28.51 6.87 -8.28
C ILE A 325 -28.03 5.58 -8.93
N GLY A 326 -28.62 5.18 -10.05
CA GLY A 326 -28.22 3.97 -10.78
C GLY A 326 -26.77 4.03 -11.28
N MET A 327 -26.30 5.20 -11.72
CA MET A 327 -24.94 5.42 -12.16
C MET A 327 -23.94 5.33 -10.99
N VAL A 328 -24.23 5.91 -9.83
CA VAL A 328 -23.37 5.84 -8.66
C VAL A 328 -23.33 4.41 -8.11
N LEU A 329 -24.46 3.73 -8.04
CA LEU A 329 -24.54 2.35 -7.58
C LEU A 329 -23.72 1.38 -8.45
N ASN A 330 -23.91 1.46 -9.78
CA ASN A 330 -23.43 0.43 -10.69
C ASN A 330 -22.17 0.83 -11.46
N GLY A 331 -21.76 2.09 -11.38
CA GLY A 331 -20.71 2.65 -12.22
C GLY A 331 -21.18 2.93 -13.66
N LEU A 332 -20.38 3.67 -14.41
CA LEU A 332 -20.65 3.94 -15.82
C LEU A 332 -19.33 4.16 -16.58
N ARG A 333 -19.05 3.34 -17.61
CA ARG A 333 -17.81 3.39 -18.40
C ARG A 333 -16.57 3.28 -17.48
N GLY A 334 -15.74 4.33 -17.38
CA GLY A 334 -14.57 4.39 -16.51
C GLY A 334 -14.87 4.76 -15.06
N MET A 335 -16.12 5.10 -14.71
CA MET A 335 -16.51 5.38 -13.32
C MET A 335 -16.79 4.07 -12.58
N PRO A 336 -16.12 3.79 -11.45
CA PRO A 336 -16.37 2.57 -10.69
C PRO A 336 -17.75 2.56 -10.03
N ALA A 337 -18.24 1.38 -9.68
CA ALA A 337 -19.44 1.20 -8.88
C ALA A 337 -19.18 1.56 -7.41
N PHE A 338 -20.09 2.29 -6.77
CA PHE A 338 -20.00 2.70 -5.36
C PHE A 338 -21.04 2.00 -4.46
N LYS A 339 -21.54 0.87 -4.89
CA LYS A 339 -22.52 0.09 -4.11
C LYS A 339 -22.03 -0.38 -2.72
N MET A 340 -20.71 -0.24 -2.45
CA MET A 340 -20.13 -0.51 -1.14
C MET A 340 -20.42 0.61 -0.11
N LEU A 341 -20.81 1.80 -0.56
CA LEU A 341 -21.24 2.88 0.33
C LEU A 341 -22.65 2.59 0.87
N SER A 342 -22.97 3.13 2.05
CA SER A 342 -24.30 3.05 2.62
C SER A 342 -25.32 3.85 1.80
N ASP A 343 -26.60 3.52 1.97
CA ASP A 343 -27.68 4.25 1.28
C ASP A 343 -27.70 5.72 1.70
N THR A 344 -27.41 5.99 2.99
CA THR A 344 -27.30 7.35 3.51
C THR A 344 -26.13 8.09 2.90
N ASP A 345 -24.95 7.45 2.75
CA ASP A 345 -23.80 8.08 2.09
C ASP A 345 -24.06 8.38 0.61
N ILE A 346 -24.68 7.43 -0.11
CA ILE A 346 -25.02 7.61 -1.53
C ILE A 346 -26.04 8.74 -1.70
N ALA A 347 -27.10 8.75 -0.88
CA ALA A 347 -28.10 9.82 -0.91
C ALA A 347 -27.47 11.20 -0.61
N SER A 348 -26.59 11.23 0.40
CA SER A 348 -25.88 12.44 0.82
C SER A 348 -24.97 12.97 -0.26
N VAL A 349 -24.13 12.13 -0.86
CA VAL A 349 -23.20 12.58 -1.90
C VAL A 349 -23.91 13.03 -3.16
N ILE A 350 -24.96 12.32 -3.57
CA ILE A 350 -25.78 12.73 -4.71
C ILE A 350 -26.46 14.06 -4.40
N THR A 351 -27.04 14.24 -3.22
CA THR A 351 -27.66 15.51 -2.82
C THR A 351 -26.62 16.65 -2.81
N TYR A 352 -25.41 16.43 -2.28
CA TYR A 352 -24.33 17.39 -2.32
C TYR A 352 -23.99 17.80 -3.76
N GLU A 353 -23.79 16.86 -4.68
CA GLU A 353 -23.48 17.13 -6.09
C GLU A 353 -24.60 17.90 -6.78
N ARG A 354 -25.86 17.62 -6.44
CA ARG A 354 -27.05 18.23 -7.01
C ARG A 354 -27.35 19.63 -6.43
N ARG A 355 -26.83 19.96 -5.25
CA ARG A 355 -27.08 21.25 -4.55
C ARG A 355 -25.83 22.14 -4.43
N SER A 356 -24.66 21.61 -4.84
CA SER A 356 -23.40 22.35 -4.86
C SER A 356 -22.98 22.68 -6.31
N PHE A 357 -21.84 23.33 -6.46
CA PHE A 357 -21.23 23.67 -7.76
C PHE A 357 -22.14 24.49 -8.69
N GLY A 358 -23.14 25.21 -8.15
CA GLY A 358 -24.11 25.97 -8.92
C GLY A 358 -25.24 25.12 -9.54
N ASN A 359 -25.34 23.86 -9.18
CA ASN A 359 -26.42 22.95 -9.56
C ASN A 359 -27.69 23.21 -8.73
N ASN A 360 -28.85 22.81 -9.27
CA ASN A 360 -30.15 22.97 -8.60
C ASN A 360 -31.05 21.73 -8.82
N GLY A 361 -30.47 20.54 -8.70
CA GLY A 361 -31.20 19.27 -8.77
C GLY A 361 -32.03 18.99 -7.50
N SER A 362 -32.93 17.99 -7.55
CA SER A 362 -33.72 17.56 -6.38
C SER A 362 -32.84 16.93 -5.28
N VAL A 363 -33.29 17.02 -4.04
CA VAL A 363 -32.75 16.25 -2.90
C VAL A 363 -33.04 14.77 -3.13
N VAL A 364 -32.10 13.92 -2.71
CA VAL A 364 -32.23 12.45 -2.73
C VAL A 364 -32.21 11.95 -1.28
N GLN A 365 -33.20 11.17 -0.89
CA GLN A 365 -33.29 10.55 0.41
C GLN A 365 -32.65 9.14 0.43
N PRO A 366 -32.20 8.62 1.57
CA PRO A 366 -31.71 7.26 1.66
C PRO A 366 -32.71 6.21 1.17
N SER A 367 -34.02 6.42 1.40
CA SER A 367 -35.09 5.56 0.91
C SER A 367 -35.16 5.45 -0.63
N ASP A 368 -34.78 6.51 -1.36
CA ASP A 368 -34.71 6.50 -2.81
C ASP A 368 -33.59 5.54 -3.28
N VAL A 369 -32.44 5.57 -2.59
CA VAL A 369 -31.31 4.69 -2.87
C VAL A 369 -31.65 3.23 -2.52
N THR A 370 -32.26 2.99 -1.35
CA THR A 370 -32.73 1.65 -0.95
C THR A 370 -33.66 1.04 -1.99
N SER A 371 -34.56 1.86 -2.56
CA SER A 371 -35.51 1.43 -3.58
C SER A 371 -34.86 1.11 -4.93
N ALA A 372 -33.65 1.65 -5.19
CA ALA A 372 -32.91 1.46 -6.43
C ALA A 372 -31.88 0.31 -6.36
N ARG A 373 -31.61 -0.24 -5.15
CA ARG A 373 -30.71 -1.40 -5.00
C ARG A 373 -31.39 -2.70 -5.37
#